data_1bd6147746dc47c033771bb29e42878b
#
_entry.id   1bd6147746dc47c033771bb29e42878b
#
_cell.length_a   1.000
_cell.length_b   1.000
_cell.length_c   1.000
_cell.angle_alpha   90.00
_cell.angle_beta   90.00
_cell.angle_gamma   90.00
#
_symmetry.space_group_name_H-M   'P 1'
#
loop_
_entity.id
_entity.type
_entity.pdbx_description
1 polymer ?
#
loop_
_entity_poly.entity_id
_entity_poly.type
_entity_poly.pdbx_seq_one_letter_code
_entity_poly.pdbx_strand_id
1 'polypeptide(L)'
;MLFRSQARMLKDAGLNRINHNLNSSRSYYPNICSTHTYDQRINNIRMLKSIGFEMCCGGIIGMGESKSDVVDMLMDIREINPESVPINFLLPIKGTRLADRDISGLTQQYCLKVLCLARLMVPKSDIRCAAGREVYFKGIEPTLFKVVDSIFASGYLTAGGQGIDDTLNMIKEAGFTGEIESTDR
;
A
#
# COMPACT_ATOMS: atom_id res chain seq x y z
N MET A 1 -0.46 3.83 16.99
CA MET A 1 -0.32 2.41 17.36
C MET A 1 -1.37 2.05 18.38
N LEU A 2 -1.91 0.83 18.32
CA LEU A 2 -2.93 0.35 19.27
C LEU A 2 -2.28 -0.36 20.44
N PHE A 3 -2.84 -0.19 21.64
CA PHE A 3 -2.52 -1.04 22.78
C PHE A 3 -3.27 -2.39 22.68
N ARG A 4 -2.73 -3.44 23.27
CA ARG A 4 -3.32 -4.79 23.20
C ARG A 4 -4.78 -4.84 23.69
N SER A 5 -5.12 -4.10 24.76
CA SER A 5 -6.49 -4.02 25.27
C SER A 5 -7.45 -3.39 24.26
N GLN A 6 -7.05 -2.28 23.63
CA GLN A 6 -7.85 -1.61 22.59
C GLN A 6 -8.03 -2.52 21.37
N ALA A 7 -6.96 -3.22 20.95
CA ALA A 7 -7.03 -4.16 19.85
C ALA A 7 -8.02 -5.32 20.12
N ARG A 8 -8.03 -5.86 21.33
CA ARG A 8 -9.00 -6.89 21.74
C ARG A 8 -10.44 -6.36 21.68
N MET A 9 -10.70 -5.18 22.23
CA MET A 9 -12.02 -4.57 22.17
C MET A 9 -12.52 -4.40 20.72
N LEU A 10 -11.64 -3.98 19.81
CA LEU A 10 -11.99 -3.87 18.39
C LEU A 10 -12.28 -5.25 17.76
N LYS A 11 -11.49 -6.27 18.12
CA LYS A 11 -11.71 -7.64 17.64
C LYS A 11 -13.04 -8.20 18.13
N ASP A 12 -13.36 -8.00 19.40
CA ASP A 12 -14.61 -8.44 20.04
C ASP A 12 -15.83 -7.69 19.46
N ALA A 13 -15.63 -6.44 18.98
CA ALA A 13 -16.65 -5.67 18.25
C ALA A 13 -16.81 -6.09 16.78
N GLY A 14 -16.10 -7.12 16.30
CA GLY A 14 -16.24 -7.67 14.95
C GLY A 14 -15.25 -7.13 13.92
N LEU A 15 -14.28 -6.28 14.29
CA LEU A 15 -13.26 -5.82 13.35
C LEU A 15 -12.35 -6.99 12.93
N ASN A 16 -12.21 -7.22 11.62
CA ASN A 16 -11.45 -8.34 11.09
C ASN A 16 -10.08 -7.93 10.54
N ARG A 17 -9.96 -6.79 9.87
CA ARG A 17 -8.76 -6.35 9.17
C ARG A 17 -8.29 -4.98 9.67
N ILE A 18 -6.98 -4.80 9.82
CA ILE A 18 -6.35 -3.53 10.20
C ILE A 18 -5.32 -3.11 9.17
N ASN A 19 -5.39 -1.85 8.73
CA ASN A 19 -4.32 -1.23 7.94
C ASN A 19 -3.23 -0.70 8.89
N HIS A 20 -2.00 -1.16 8.69
CA HIS A 20 -0.84 -0.71 9.45
C HIS A 20 0.44 -0.84 8.61
N ASN A 21 0.65 0.12 7.71
CA ASN A 21 1.74 0.11 6.75
C ASN A 21 3.12 0.28 7.41
N LEU A 22 4.17 -0.33 6.84
CA LEU A 22 5.56 -0.03 7.18
C LEU A 22 5.98 1.35 6.63
N ASN A 23 5.42 1.75 5.51
CA ASN A 23 5.70 2.96 4.75
C ASN A 23 7.06 2.95 4.04
N SER A 24 8.14 2.52 4.67
CA SER A 24 9.50 2.47 4.10
C SER A 24 10.33 1.38 4.78
N SER A 25 11.65 1.32 4.49
CA SER A 25 12.61 0.43 5.16
C SER A 25 12.94 0.87 6.58
N ARG A 26 13.51 -0.03 7.36
CA ARG A 26 14.04 0.23 8.70
C ARG A 26 15.11 1.35 8.70
N SER A 27 16.01 1.31 7.73
CA SER A 27 17.10 2.29 7.59
C SER A 27 16.59 3.68 7.25
N TYR A 28 15.60 3.78 6.38
CA TYR A 28 15.05 5.06 5.93
C TYR A 28 13.97 5.63 6.86
N TYR A 29 13.34 4.79 7.68
CA TYR A 29 12.20 5.16 8.52
C TYR A 29 12.40 6.41 9.39
N PRO A 30 13.57 6.65 10.01
CA PRO A 30 13.82 7.86 10.80
C PRO A 30 13.68 9.17 10.01
N ASN A 31 13.84 9.13 8.69
CA ASN A 31 13.68 10.31 7.83
C ASN A 31 12.22 10.72 7.62
N ILE A 32 11.28 9.78 7.82
CA ILE A 32 9.85 10.00 7.57
C ILE A 32 9.00 10.06 8.85
N CYS A 33 9.48 9.48 9.94
CA CYS A 33 8.74 9.42 11.20
C CYS A 33 9.66 9.66 12.40
N SER A 34 9.30 10.64 13.26
CA SER A 34 10.00 10.97 14.49
C SER A 34 9.24 10.59 15.76
N THR A 35 7.97 10.21 15.65
CA THR A 35 7.08 9.97 16.80
C THR A 35 7.16 8.55 17.37
N HIS A 36 7.66 7.61 16.57
CA HIS A 36 7.85 6.22 16.96
C HIS A 36 8.86 5.54 16.04
N THR A 37 9.46 4.45 16.54
CA THR A 37 10.48 3.70 15.80
C THR A 37 9.85 2.67 14.84
N TYR A 38 10.64 2.22 13.88
CA TYR A 38 10.28 1.11 13.00
C TYR A 38 10.00 -0.18 13.78
N ASP A 39 10.82 -0.48 14.80
CA ASP A 39 10.63 -1.68 15.64
C ASP A 39 9.33 -1.64 16.44
N GLN A 40 8.95 -0.48 16.94
CA GLN A 40 7.65 -0.31 17.59
C GLN A 40 6.50 -0.60 16.61
N ARG A 41 6.65 -0.21 15.33
CA ARG A 41 5.65 -0.51 14.29
C ARG A 41 5.56 -2.01 14.01
N ILE A 42 6.69 -2.67 13.78
CA ILE A 42 6.76 -4.13 13.57
C ILE A 42 6.15 -4.89 14.76
N ASN A 43 6.52 -4.52 15.97
CA ASN A 43 6.00 -5.16 17.18
C ASN A 43 4.49 -4.98 17.34
N ASN A 44 3.96 -3.81 16.95
CA ASN A 44 2.52 -3.57 16.95
C ASN A 44 1.81 -4.45 15.91
N ILE A 45 2.35 -4.60 14.70
CA ILE A 45 1.82 -5.51 13.67
C ILE A 45 1.82 -6.96 14.18
N ARG A 46 2.92 -7.43 14.74
CA ARG A 46 3.02 -8.78 15.31
C ARG A 46 1.99 -9.02 16.42
N MET A 47 1.81 -8.04 17.28
CA MET A 47 0.80 -8.07 18.34
C MET A 47 -0.61 -8.16 17.76
N LEU A 48 -0.95 -7.37 16.74
CA LEU A 48 -2.25 -7.39 16.08
C LEU A 48 -2.52 -8.74 15.41
N LYS A 49 -1.53 -9.30 14.70
CA LYS A 49 -1.63 -10.66 14.13
C LYS A 49 -1.85 -11.71 15.21
N SER A 50 -1.19 -11.59 16.37
CA SER A 50 -1.36 -12.54 17.48
C SER A 50 -2.76 -12.50 18.12
N ILE A 51 -3.54 -11.45 17.89
CA ILE A 51 -4.94 -11.32 18.31
C ILE A 51 -5.90 -11.92 17.25
N GLY A 52 -5.39 -12.21 16.04
CA GLY A 52 -6.17 -12.79 14.94
C GLY A 52 -6.72 -11.77 13.94
N PHE A 53 -6.10 -10.57 13.86
CA PHE A 53 -6.42 -9.63 12.79
C PHE A 53 -5.74 -10.03 11.48
N GLU A 54 -6.45 -9.87 10.39
CA GLU A 54 -5.85 -9.73 9.06
C GLU A 54 -5.13 -8.39 8.95
N MET A 55 -3.98 -8.38 8.28
CA MET A 55 -3.18 -7.18 8.12
C MET A 55 -3.20 -6.68 6.68
N CYS A 56 -3.45 -5.39 6.53
CA CYS A 56 -3.13 -4.63 5.33
C CYS A 56 -1.85 -3.84 5.62
N CYS A 57 -0.72 -4.27 5.04
CA CYS A 57 0.60 -3.74 5.38
C CYS A 57 1.46 -3.56 4.14
N GLY A 58 1.72 -2.33 3.77
CA GLY A 58 2.48 -1.95 2.59
C GLY A 58 3.36 -0.73 2.80
N GLY A 59 3.65 -0.01 1.71
CA GLY A 59 4.55 1.12 1.73
C GLY A 59 4.20 2.25 0.79
N ILE A 60 5.04 3.30 0.85
CA ILE A 60 4.98 4.47 -0.03
C ILE A 60 6.33 4.58 -0.72
N ILE A 61 6.31 4.62 -2.04
CA ILE A 61 7.48 4.71 -2.91
C ILE A 61 7.64 6.15 -3.39
N GLY A 62 8.86 6.68 -3.32
CA GLY A 62 9.20 8.03 -3.80
C GLY A 62 9.35 9.08 -2.70
N MET A 63 9.40 8.69 -1.43
CA MET A 63 9.65 9.63 -0.33
C MET A 63 11.13 10.04 -0.21
N GLY A 64 12.04 9.42 -1.02
CA GLY A 64 13.48 9.66 -1.07
C GLY A 64 14.32 8.50 -0.59
N GLU A 65 13.70 7.38 -0.35
CA GLU A 65 14.36 6.10 -0.08
C GLU A 65 15.16 5.63 -1.31
N SER A 66 16.16 4.81 -1.09
CA SER A 66 16.93 4.15 -2.14
C SER A 66 16.18 2.92 -2.69
N LYS A 67 16.65 2.38 -3.81
CA LYS A 67 16.10 1.11 -4.36
C LYS A 67 16.35 -0.06 -3.41
N SER A 68 17.46 -0.08 -2.68
CA SER A 68 17.70 -1.09 -1.63
C SER A 68 16.72 -0.97 -0.48
N ASP A 69 16.34 0.25 -0.08
CA ASP A 69 15.32 0.45 0.94
C ASP A 69 13.95 -0.14 0.52
N VAL A 70 13.61 -0.05 -0.76
CA VAL A 70 12.37 -0.67 -1.28
C VAL A 70 12.45 -2.20 -1.17
N VAL A 71 13.59 -2.80 -1.50
CA VAL A 71 13.81 -4.24 -1.35
C VAL A 71 13.72 -4.65 0.12
N ASP A 72 14.41 -3.95 1.02
CA ASP A 72 14.43 -4.24 2.46
C ASP A 72 13.02 -4.14 3.06
N MET A 73 12.25 -3.12 2.70
CA MET A 73 10.85 -2.99 3.11
C MET A 73 10.02 -4.19 2.65
N LEU A 74 10.19 -4.64 1.41
CA LEU A 74 9.47 -5.80 0.88
C LEU A 74 9.91 -7.11 1.54
N MET A 75 11.17 -7.23 1.95
CA MET A 75 11.66 -8.37 2.75
C MET A 75 10.96 -8.41 4.11
N ASP A 76 10.85 -7.28 4.81
CA ASP A 76 10.14 -7.20 6.08
C ASP A 76 8.63 -7.48 5.91
N ILE A 77 8.00 -7.00 4.83
CA ILE A 77 6.61 -7.33 4.48
C ILE A 77 6.45 -8.84 4.24
N ARG A 78 7.40 -9.47 3.55
CA ARG A 78 7.40 -10.93 3.35
C ARG A 78 7.45 -11.69 4.68
N GLU A 79 8.27 -11.26 5.64
CA GLU A 79 8.31 -11.87 6.97
C GLU A 79 7.01 -11.67 7.77
N ILE A 80 6.38 -10.51 7.63
CA ILE A 80 5.07 -10.23 8.24
C ILE A 80 4.00 -11.13 7.62
N ASN A 81 4.10 -11.42 6.33
CA ASN A 81 3.12 -12.19 5.55
C ASN A 81 1.68 -11.65 5.76
N PRO A 82 1.40 -10.40 5.36
CA PRO A 82 0.08 -9.81 5.50
C PRO A 82 -0.88 -10.34 4.43
N GLU A 83 -2.17 -10.21 4.66
CA GLU A 83 -3.21 -10.60 3.71
C GLU A 83 -3.27 -9.65 2.51
N SER A 84 -2.98 -8.35 2.71
CA SER A 84 -2.94 -7.35 1.63
C SER A 84 -1.73 -6.43 1.74
N VAL A 85 -1.15 -6.08 0.58
CA VAL A 85 0.06 -5.25 0.44
C VAL A 85 -0.23 -4.05 -0.47
N PRO A 86 -0.72 -2.93 0.08
CA PRO A 86 -0.89 -1.71 -0.69
C PRO A 86 0.46 -1.06 -1.00
N ILE A 87 0.74 -0.87 -2.28
CA ILE A 87 1.87 -0.07 -2.77
C ILE A 87 1.33 1.28 -3.23
N ASN A 88 1.78 2.34 -2.57
CA ASN A 88 1.47 3.71 -2.90
C ASN A 88 2.66 4.35 -3.60
N PHE A 89 2.41 5.14 -4.62
CA PHE A 89 3.43 5.99 -5.25
C PHE A 89 3.16 7.43 -4.84
N LEU A 90 4.20 8.12 -4.35
CA LEU A 90 4.05 9.44 -3.77
C LEU A 90 3.44 10.43 -4.75
N LEU A 91 2.40 11.11 -4.30
CA LEU A 91 1.84 12.30 -4.93
C LEU A 91 2.18 13.49 -4.04
N PRO A 92 3.10 14.40 -4.44
CA PRO A 92 3.42 15.59 -3.67
C PRO A 92 2.19 16.48 -3.50
N ILE A 93 1.81 16.76 -2.27
CA ILE A 93 0.64 17.57 -1.95
C ILE A 93 1.12 18.87 -1.30
N LYS A 94 0.70 20.01 -1.86
CA LYS A 94 1.03 21.34 -1.34
C LYS A 94 0.67 21.47 0.15
N GLY A 95 1.59 22.00 0.93
CA GLY A 95 1.42 22.17 2.38
C GLY A 95 1.86 20.97 3.22
N THR A 96 2.31 19.86 2.59
CA THR A 96 2.89 18.72 3.31
C THR A 96 4.43 18.81 3.33
N ARG A 97 5.09 18.03 4.21
CA ARG A 97 6.56 17.92 4.26
C ARG A 97 7.20 17.40 2.96
N LEU A 98 6.43 16.71 2.14
CA LEU A 98 6.89 16.11 0.88
C LEU A 98 6.39 16.88 -0.35
N ALA A 99 5.86 18.11 -0.17
CA ALA A 99 5.31 18.92 -1.25
C ALA A 99 6.33 19.20 -2.37
N ASP A 100 7.59 19.44 -2.00
CA ASP A 100 8.67 19.78 -2.93
C ASP A 100 9.61 18.58 -3.18
N ARG A 101 9.15 17.37 -2.92
CA ARG A 101 9.95 16.17 -3.14
C ARG A 101 10.15 15.95 -4.63
N ASP A 102 11.41 15.75 -5.03
CA ASP A 102 11.72 15.30 -6.38
C ASP A 102 11.21 13.87 -6.60
N ILE A 103 10.28 13.73 -7.53
CA ILE A 103 9.65 12.47 -7.94
C ILE A 103 10.06 12.06 -9.35
N SER A 104 11.04 12.71 -9.96
CA SER A 104 11.51 12.40 -11.33
C SER A 104 11.95 10.95 -11.51
N GLY A 105 12.39 10.31 -10.42
CA GLY A 105 12.73 8.89 -10.37
C GLY A 105 11.54 7.94 -10.39
N LEU A 106 10.31 8.40 -10.11
CA LEU A 106 9.09 7.61 -10.19
C LEU A 106 8.59 7.47 -11.63
N THR A 107 9.46 6.96 -12.50
CA THR A 107 9.05 6.66 -13.88
C THR A 107 8.04 5.51 -13.89
N GLN A 108 7.17 5.48 -14.92
CA GLN A 108 6.21 4.40 -15.16
C GLN A 108 6.87 3.01 -15.08
N GLN A 109 8.05 2.87 -15.72
CA GLN A 109 8.81 1.63 -15.71
C GLN A 109 9.30 1.25 -14.30
N TYR A 110 9.76 2.21 -13.50
CA TYR A 110 10.20 1.95 -12.14
C TYR A 110 9.03 1.54 -11.24
N CYS A 111 7.91 2.23 -11.31
CA CYS A 111 6.71 1.89 -10.57
C CYS A 111 6.22 0.47 -10.90
N LEU A 112 6.20 0.09 -12.18
CA LEU A 112 5.84 -1.27 -12.59
C LEU A 112 6.83 -2.31 -12.06
N LYS A 113 8.13 -2.03 -12.09
CA LYS A 113 9.14 -2.93 -11.50
C LYS A 113 8.93 -3.16 -10.01
N VAL A 114 8.54 -2.13 -9.26
CA VAL A 114 8.24 -2.26 -7.82
C VAL A 114 7.03 -3.18 -7.60
N LEU A 115 5.96 -3.05 -8.37
CA LEU A 115 4.79 -3.93 -8.27
C LEU A 115 5.15 -5.39 -8.63
N CYS A 116 5.93 -5.59 -9.70
CA CYS A 116 6.42 -6.93 -10.09
C CYS A 116 7.28 -7.54 -8.98
N LEU A 117 8.17 -6.75 -8.37
CA LEU A 117 9.00 -7.20 -7.26
C LEU A 117 8.14 -7.59 -6.04
N ALA A 118 7.16 -6.76 -5.68
CA ALA A 118 6.22 -7.07 -4.60
C ALA A 118 5.51 -8.40 -4.87
N ARG A 119 4.99 -8.63 -6.09
CA ARG A 119 4.36 -9.90 -6.49
C ARG A 119 5.29 -11.09 -6.32
N LEU A 120 6.55 -10.97 -6.73
CA LEU A 120 7.53 -12.06 -6.62
C LEU A 120 7.91 -12.36 -5.17
N MET A 121 8.00 -11.33 -4.33
CA MET A 121 8.42 -11.47 -2.93
C MET A 121 7.30 -11.93 -2.00
N VAL A 122 6.06 -11.51 -2.26
CA VAL A 122 4.87 -11.88 -1.45
C VAL A 122 3.75 -12.46 -2.33
N PRO A 123 3.98 -13.61 -2.95
CA PRO A 123 3.11 -14.15 -4.01
C PRO A 123 1.70 -14.53 -3.55
N LYS A 124 1.50 -14.70 -2.23
CA LYS A 124 0.22 -15.13 -1.64
C LYS A 124 -0.64 -13.95 -1.15
N SER A 125 -0.05 -12.77 -1.02
CA SER A 125 -0.78 -11.57 -0.56
C SER A 125 -1.53 -10.91 -1.72
N ASP A 126 -2.64 -10.25 -1.42
CA ASP A 126 -3.32 -9.33 -2.33
C ASP A 126 -2.41 -8.10 -2.55
N ILE A 127 -1.78 -8.00 -3.72
CA ILE A 127 -1.00 -6.83 -4.10
C ILE A 127 -1.94 -5.78 -4.63
N ARG A 128 -1.97 -4.63 -3.95
CA ARG A 128 -2.83 -3.51 -4.32
C ARG A 128 -2.01 -2.36 -4.88
N CYS A 129 -2.29 -1.95 -6.13
CA CYS A 129 -1.84 -0.67 -6.62
C CYS A 129 -2.76 0.41 -6.04
N ALA A 130 -2.24 1.15 -5.05
CA ALA A 130 -3.00 2.11 -4.27
C ALA A 130 -2.84 3.54 -4.83
N ALA A 131 -2.42 4.51 -4.02
CA ALA A 131 -2.28 5.90 -4.48
C ALA A 131 -1.25 6.05 -5.60
N GLY A 132 -1.51 6.97 -6.53
CA GLY A 132 -0.62 7.30 -7.65
C GLY A 132 -0.88 6.49 -8.92
N ARG A 133 -1.82 5.55 -8.94
CA ARG A 133 -2.14 4.74 -10.11
C ARG A 133 -2.41 5.60 -11.35
N GLU A 134 -3.33 6.51 -11.27
CA GLU A 134 -3.80 7.35 -12.41
C GLU A 134 -2.71 8.28 -12.94
N VAL A 135 -1.69 8.59 -12.14
CA VAL A 135 -0.57 9.45 -12.52
C VAL A 135 0.53 8.64 -13.19
N TYR A 136 1.00 7.59 -12.50
CA TYR A 136 2.20 6.85 -12.93
C TYR A 136 1.94 5.74 -13.95
N PHE A 137 0.69 5.30 -14.10
CA PHE A 137 0.34 4.24 -15.04
C PHE A 137 -0.61 4.71 -16.16
N LYS A 138 -0.79 6.01 -16.30
CA LYS A 138 -1.64 6.59 -17.35
C LYS A 138 -1.31 6.01 -18.73
N GLY A 139 -2.32 5.42 -19.36
CA GLY A 139 -2.23 4.82 -20.71
C GLY A 139 -1.72 3.37 -20.72
N ILE A 140 -1.28 2.82 -19.56
CA ILE A 140 -0.93 1.40 -19.44
C ILE A 140 -1.63 0.72 -18.26
N GLU A 141 -2.64 1.34 -17.67
CA GLU A 141 -3.38 0.82 -16.51
C GLU A 141 -3.83 -0.65 -16.69
N PRO A 142 -4.30 -1.09 -17.87
CA PRO A 142 -4.67 -2.49 -18.08
C PRO A 142 -3.54 -3.49 -17.84
N THR A 143 -2.28 -3.05 -17.99
CA THR A 143 -1.10 -3.90 -17.73
C THR A 143 -0.96 -4.24 -16.23
N LEU A 144 -1.48 -3.38 -15.35
CA LEU A 144 -1.43 -3.59 -13.90
C LEU A 144 -2.12 -4.88 -13.49
N PHE A 145 -3.26 -5.23 -14.11
CA PHE A 145 -4.06 -6.41 -13.74
C PHE A 145 -3.35 -7.75 -14.00
N LYS A 146 -2.21 -7.74 -14.69
CA LYS A 146 -1.32 -8.90 -14.82
C LYS A 146 -0.42 -9.11 -13.60
N VAL A 147 -0.33 -8.10 -12.71
CA VAL A 147 0.62 -8.06 -11.60
C VAL A 147 -0.09 -7.87 -10.27
N VAL A 148 -1.12 -7.02 -10.22
CA VAL A 148 -1.85 -6.68 -8.99
C VAL A 148 -3.21 -7.38 -8.95
N ASP A 149 -3.70 -7.63 -7.73
CA ASP A 149 -5.01 -8.25 -7.50
C ASP A 149 -6.10 -7.21 -7.30
N SER A 150 -5.73 -6.02 -6.81
CA SER A 150 -6.70 -4.98 -6.49
C SER A 150 -6.17 -3.57 -6.73
N ILE A 151 -7.10 -2.63 -6.89
CA ILE A 151 -6.87 -1.19 -7.04
C ILE A 151 -7.93 -0.42 -6.24
N PHE A 152 -7.73 0.87 -6.01
CA PHE A 152 -8.82 1.74 -5.58
C PHE A 152 -9.70 2.10 -6.76
N ALA A 153 -11.02 1.89 -6.61
CA ALA A 153 -12.01 2.15 -7.65
C ALA A 153 -12.50 3.61 -7.70
N SER A 154 -12.26 4.38 -6.64
CA SER A 154 -12.65 5.78 -6.53
C SER A 154 -11.52 6.63 -5.96
N GLY A 155 -11.70 7.94 -5.92
CA GLY A 155 -10.70 8.90 -5.44
C GLY A 155 -10.14 8.62 -4.04
N TYR A 156 -9.05 9.30 -3.73
CA TYR A 156 -8.33 9.20 -2.46
C TYR A 156 -8.88 10.21 -1.44
N LEU A 157 -8.57 10.02 -0.16
CA LEU A 157 -9.00 10.93 0.91
C LEU A 157 -8.59 12.39 0.69
N THR A 158 -7.48 12.61 -0.01
CA THR A 158 -6.86 13.94 -0.18
C THR A 158 -6.69 14.36 -1.64
N ALA A 159 -7.06 13.51 -2.59
CA ALA A 159 -6.92 13.79 -4.03
C ALA A 159 -8.09 13.17 -4.79
N GLY A 160 -8.50 13.81 -5.88
CA GLY A 160 -9.45 13.23 -6.82
C GLY A 160 -8.88 11.96 -7.45
N GLY A 161 -9.77 11.09 -7.93
CA GLY A 161 -9.42 9.87 -8.66
C GLY A 161 -10.43 9.61 -9.76
N GLN A 162 -10.21 8.54 -10.50
CA GLN A 162 -11.12 8.08 -11.54
C GLN A 162 -12.46 7.63 -10.92
N GLY A 163 -13.56 7.82 -11.66
CA GLY A 163 -14.88 7.34 -11.24
C GLY A 163 -14.95 5.81 -11.15
N ILE A 164 -15.89 5.31 -10.36
CA ILE A 164 -16.09 3.84 -10.19
C ILE A 164 -16.42 3.20 -11.55
N ASP A 165 -17.35 3.78 -12.29
CA ASP A 165 -17.79 3.24 -13.59
C ASP A 165 -16.66 3.21 -14.60
N ASP A 166 -15.85 4.27 -14.69
CA ASP A 166 -14.68 4.33 -15.56
C ASP A 166 -13.65 3.25 -15.17
N THR A 167 -13.45 3.05 -13.87
CA THR A 167 -12.54 2.02 -13.35
C THR A 167 -13.03 0.61 -13.71
N LEU A 168 -14.31 0.32 -13.53
CA LEU A 168 -14.91 -0.95 -13.89
C LEU A 168 -14.86 -1.22 -15.39
N ASN A 169 -15.13 -0.20 -16.23
CA ASN A 169 -15.01 -0.30 -17.67
C ASN A 169 -13.57 -0.61 -18.09
N MET A 170 -12.59 0.08 -17.53
CA MET A 170 -11.17 -0.19 -17.76
C MET A 170 -10.78 -1.63 -17.42
N ILE A 171 -11.25 -2.17 -16.27
CA ILE A 171 -11.01 -3.57 -15.87
C ILE A 171 -11.60 -4.53 -16.91
N LYS A 172 -12.84 -4.27 -17.34
CA LYS A 172 -13.54 -5.09 -18.32
C LYS A 172 -12.86 -5.05 -19.70
N GLU A 173 -12.45 -3.89 -20.17
CA GLU A 173 -11.69 -3.72 -21.42
C GLU A 173 -10.33 -4.42 -21.39
N ALA A 174 -9.72 -4.52 -20.21
CA ALA A 174 -8.49 -5.29 -19.99
C ALA A 174 -8.72 -6.83 -19.98
N GLY A 175 -9.98 -7.30 -20.11
CA GLY A 175 -10.33 -8.71 -20.12
C GLY A 175 -10.47 -9.34 -18.73
N PHE A 176 -10.65 -8.53 -17.69
CA PHE A 176 -10.83 -8.99 -16.30
C PHE A 176 -12.25 -8.70 -15.79
N THR A 177 -12.67 -9.39 -14.74
CA THR A 177 -13.89 -9.10 -13.99
C THR A 177 -13.50 -8.46 -12.66
N GLY A 178 -14.07 -7.28 -12.36
CA GLY A 178 -13.86 -6.59 -11.10
C GLY A 178 -15.00 -6.85 -10.12
N GLU A 179 -14.67 -7.13 -8.86
CA GLU A 179 -15.60 -7.13 -7.74
C GLU A 179 -15.33 -5.92 -6.85
N ILE A 180 -16.38 -5.24 -6.41
CA ILE A 180 -16.26 -4.12 -5.47
C ILE A 180 -16.33 -4.70 -4.05
N GLU A 181 -15.22 -4.60 -3.30
CA GLU A 181 -15.27 -4.77 -1.84
C GLU A 181 -16.00 -3.54 -1.27
N SER A 182 -17.29 -3.69 -0.91
CA SER A 182 -18.00 -2.65 -0.18
C SER A 182 -17.58 -2.64 1.29
N THR A 183 -17.42 -1.45 1.86
CA THR A 183 -17.16 -1.27 3.30
C THR A 183 -18.42 -1.44 4.15
N ASP A 184 -19.56 -1.70 3.53
CA ASP A 184 -20.85 -1.89 4.18
C ASP A 184 -21.02 -3.35 4.63
N ARG A 185 -20.35 -3.68 5.76
CA ARG A 185 -20.69 -4.80 6.62
C ARG A 185 -20.50 -4.43 8.08
#